data_72dac491cacd6c5bbd0eaf45996dfe7c
#
_entry.id   72dac491cacd6c5bbd0eaf45996dfe7c
#
_cell.length_a   1.000
_cell.length_b   1.000
_cell.length_c   1.000
_cell.angle_alpha   90.00
_cell.angle_beta   90.00
_cell.angle_gamma   90.00
#
_symmetry.space_group_name_H-M   'P 1'
#
loop_
_entity.id
_entity.type
_entity.pdbx_description
1 polymer ?
#
loop_
_entity_poly.entity_id
_entity_poly.type
_entity_poly.pdbx_seq_one_letter_code
_entity_poly.pdbx_strand_id
1 'polypeptide(L)'
;MNIAFNDIRIDDKSLARVLGFACNRAWAYVCFFCIALFNTSASPQPSFLNSLYIGSILTLCATLTISALCPKRTWALLHSSVGQFVGPCAAAVGSALILFVSQGAHPLLFLAASSVLTGFGSGLLLLSWGISFSELSLNRTVLESCIAFFLGVALYALISVTSPLFQYLFAVA
;
A
#
# COMPACT_ATOMS: atom_id res chain seq x y z
N MET A 1 16.10 31.29 5.87
CA MET A 1 14.89 30.50 5.53
C MET A 1 14.02 30.50 6.78
N ASN A 2 13.14 31.51 6.94
CA ASN A 2 12.24 31.58 8.09
C ASN A 2 11.04 30.67 7.82
N ILE A 3 11.01 29.51 8.45
CA ILE A 3 9.84 28.64 8.44
C ILE A 3 8.82 29.30 9.35
N ALA A 4 7.81 29.94 8.77
CA ALA A 4 6.70 30.49 9.52
C ALA A 4 5.87 29.29 10.05
N PHE A 5 6.10 28.91 11.30
CA PHE A 5 5.34 27.84 11.99
C PHE A 5 3.84 28.16 12.15
N ASN A 6 3.41 29.38 11.82
CA ASN A 6 2.01 29.83 11.94
C ASN A 6 1.04 29.22 10.92
N ASP A 7 1.55 28.54 9.86
CA ASP A 7 0.71 27.93 8.81
C ASP A 7 0.37 26.46 9.07
N ILE A 8 0.80 25.90 10.21
CA ILE A 8 0.53 24.50 10.54
C ILE A 8 -0.79 24.41 11.32
N ARG A 9 -1.89 24.70 10.62
CA ARG A 9 -3.21 24.35 11.12
C ARG A 9 -3.53 22.94 10.68
N ILE A 10 -3.54 21.99 11.62
CA ILE A 10 -4.02 20.63 11.38
C ILE A 10 -5.54 20.75 11.28
N ASP A 11 -6.04 20.73 10.06
CA ASP A 11 -7.47 20.65 9.76
C ASP A 11 -7.89 19.17 9.59
N ASP A 12 -9.19 18.91 9.59
CA ASP A 12 -9.71 17.54 9.46
C ASP A 12 -9.23 16.85 8.16
N LYS A 13 -9.02 17.62 7.09
CA LYS A 13 -8.50 17.10 5.81
C LYS A 13 -7.03 16.69 5.93
N SER A 14 -6.23 17.45 6.67
CA SER A 14 -4.84 17.12 6.97
C SER A 14 -4.76 15.82 7.78
N LEU A 15 -5.60 15.71 8.82
CA LEU A 15 -5.66 14.49 9.64
C LEU A 15 -6.05 13.27 8.80
N ALA A 16 -7.08 13.38 7.97
CA ALA A 16 -7.52 12.31 7.09
C ALA A 16 -6.42 11.87 6.09
N ARG A 17 -5.66 12.83 5.50
CA ARG A 17 -4.52 12.51 4.63
C ARG A 17 -3.42 11.78 5.37
N VAL A 18 -3.00 12.31 6.51
CA VAL A 18 -1.92 11.71 7.32
C VAL A 18 -2.29 10.30 7.77
N LEU A 19 -3.48 10.12 8.33
CA LEU A 19 -3.95 8.80 8.78
C LEU A 19 -4.13 7.82 7.62
N GLY A 20 -4.77 8.25 6.54
CA GLY A 20 -4.99 7.40 5.37
C GLY A 20 -3.67 6.95 4.74
N PHE A 21 -2.70 7.87 4.58
CA PHE A 21 -1.38 7.52 4.05
C PHE A 21 -0.59 6.64 5.01
N ALA A 22 -0.67 6.88 6.33
CA ALA A 22 -0.06 6.03 7.34
C ALA A 22 -0.61 4.60 7.32
N CYS A 23 -1.94 4.45 7.25
CA CYS A 23 -2.58 3.13 7.11
C CYS A 23 -2.15 2.41 5.83
N ASN A 24 -2.07 3.11 4.71
CA ASN A 24 -1.55 2.55 3.46
C ASN A 24 -0.10 2.07 3.61
N ARG A 25 0.77 2.84 4.29
CA ARG A 25 2.16 2.42 4.55
C ARG A 25 2.23 1.23 5.47
N ALA A 26 1.47 1.22 6.57
CA ALA A 26 1.39 0.10 7.49
C ALA A 26 0.90 -1.17 6.77
N TRP A 27 -0.13 -1.06 5.93
CA TRP A 27 -0.62 -2.17 5.09
C TRP A 27 0.48 -2.73 4.19
N ALA A 28 1.21 -1.88 3.47
CA ALA A 28 2.30 -2.31 2.61
C ALA A 28 3.39 -3.05 3.42
N TYR A 29 3.78 -2.53 4.59
CA TYR A 29 4.76 -3.17 5.44
C TYR A 29 4.26 -4.53 5.99
N VAL A 30 3.00 -4.64 6.38
CA VAL A 30 2.40 -5.92 6.80
C VAL A 30 2.44 -6.92 5.65
N CYS A 31 2.00 -6.55 4.46
CA CYS A 31 1.98 -7.44 3.30
C CYS A 31 3.36 -7.97 2.91
N PHE A 32 4.40 -7.14 3.03
CA PHE A 32 5.73 -7.50 2.53
C PHE A 32 6.69 -8.01 3.60
N PHE A 33 6.50 -7.64 4.86
CA PHE A 33 7.45 -7.97 5.93
C PHE A 33 6.86 -8.84 7.04
N CYS A 34 5.54 -9.03 7.08
CA CYS A 34 4.94 -9.86 8.12
C CYS A 34 4.99 -11.34 7.74
N ILE A 35 6.01 -12.03 8.27
CA ILE A 35 6.22 -13.48 8.06
C ILE A 35 5.01 -14.30 8.52
N ALA A 36 4.25 -13.80 9.49
CA ALA A 36 3.08 -14.50 10.01
C ALA A 36 1.97 -14.73 8.98
N LEU A 37 1.88 -13.88 7.94
CA LEU A 37 0.93 -14.08 6.83
C LEU A 37 1.21 -15.34 6.02
N PHE A 38 2.45 -15.83 6.04
CA PHE A 38 2.91 -17.03 5.33
C PHE A 38 3.12 -18.23 6.27
N ASN A 39 2.90 -18.04 7.58
CA ASN A 39 3.19 -19.05 8.59
C ASN A 39 1.99 -19.98 8.76
N THR A 40 1.70 -20.77 7.75
CA THR A 40 0.94 -22.00 7.91
C THR A 40 1.93 -23.12 8.15
N SER A 41 1.54 -24.16 8.86
CA SER A 41 2.29 -25.30 9.41
C SER A 41 3.35 -26.02 8.51
N ALA A 42 3.54 -25.58 7.29
CA ALA A 42 4.66 -25.90 6.42
C ALA A 42 5.67 -24.75 6.51
N SER A 43 6.91 -25.04 6.84
CA SER A 43 8.02 -24.10 6.98
C SER A 43 7.94 -22.96 5.93
N PRO A 44 7.99 -21.69 6.35
CA PRO A 44 7.92 -20.56 5.45
C PRO A 44 9.07 -20.68 4.45
N GLN A 45 8.76 -20.80 3.17
CA GLN A 45 9.82 -20.76 2.16
C GLN A 45 10.17 -19.29 1.91
N PRO A 46 11.35 -18.82 2.30
CA PRO A 46 11.79 -17.42 2.07
C PRO A 46 11.72 -17.03 0.60
N SER A 47 11.81 -18.01 -0.31
CA SER A 47 11.69 -17.84 -1.75
C SER A 47 10.33 -17.27 -2.19
N PHE A 48 9.23 -17.63 -1.53
CA PHE A 48 7.89 -17.11 -1.88
C PHE A 48 7.75 -15.64 -1.51
N LEU A 49 8.25 -15.24 -0.33
CA LEU A 49 8.24 -13.83 0.11
C LEU A 49 9.02 -12.94 -0.85
N ASN A 50 10.24 -13.38 -1.22
CA ASN A 50 11.08 -12.66 -2.16
C ASN A 50 10.41 -12.56 -3.54
N SER A 51 9.79 -13.64 -4.02
CA SER A 51 9.10 -13.66 -5.32
C SER A 51 7.88 -12.76 -5.32
N LEU A 52 7.08 -12.76 -4.24
CA LEU A 52 5.95 -11.84 -4.06
C LEU A 52 6.42 -10.38 -4.08
N TYR A 53 7.45 -10.07 -3.31
CA TYR A 53 8.00 -8.71 -3.21
C TYR A 53 8.53 -8.21 -4.55
N ILE A 54 9.38 -9.01 -5.23
CA ILE A 54 9.95 -8.65 -6.53
C ILE A 54 8.85 -8.49 -7.58
N GLY A 55 7.90 -9.42 -7.64
CA GLY A 55 6.78 -9.37 -8.58
C GLY A 55 5.90 -8.14 -8.36
N SER A 56 5.61 -7.81 -7.11
CA SER A 56 4.83 -6.62 -6.77
C SER A 56 5.55 -5.33 -7.10
N ILE A 57 6.86 -5.23 -6.85
CA ILE A 57 7.66 -4.05 -7.24
C ILE A 57 7.70 -3.89 -8.75
N LEU A 58 7.93 -4.96 -9.49
CA LEU A 58 7.95 -4.91 -10.97
C LEU A 58 6.61 -4.42 -11.51
N THR A 59 5.50 -4.93 -11.00
CA THR A 59 4.16 -4.51 -11.41
C THR A 59 3.86 -3.07 -10.99
N LEU A 60 4.29 -2.66 -9.80
CA LEU A 60 4.18 -1.28 -9.35
C LEU A 60 4.95 -0.34 -10.29
N CYS A 61 6.20 -0.65 -10.60
CA CYS A 61 7.01 0.14 -11.55
C CYS A 61 6.35 0.21 -12.92
N ALA A 62 5.84 -0.92 -13.44
CA ALA A 62 5.11 -0.95 -14.70
C ALA A 62 3.86 -0.07 -14.66
N THR A 63 3.08 -0.12 -13.58
CA THR A 63 1.89 0.71 -13.38
C THR A 63 2.23 2.20 -13.40
N LEU A 64 3.26 2.60 -12.66
CA LEU A 64 3.73 3.99 -12.62
C LEU A 64 4.24 4.45 -14.00
N THR A 65 4.99 3.60 -14.70
CA THR A 65 5.51 3.90 -16.05
C THR A 65 4.38 4.08 -17.05
N ILE A 66 3.41 3.15 -17.08
CA ILE A 66 2.23 3.24 -17.97
C ILE A 66 1.43 4.50 -17.64
N SER A 67 1.26 4.82 -16.37
CA SER A 67 0.56 6.03 -15.92
C SER A 67 1.28 7.30 -16.38
N ALA A 68 2.60 7.32 -16.35
CA ALA A 68 3.40 8.45 -16.85
C ALA A 68 3.32 8.60 -18.38
N LEU A 69 3.25 7.49 -19.12
CA LEU A 69 3.08 7.49 -20.57
C LEU A 69 1.67 7.88 -21.02
N CYS A 70 0.65 7.63 -20.19
CA CYS A 70 -0.75 7.91 -20.50
C CYS A 70 -1.41 8.85 -19.48
N PRO A 71 -0.87 10.06 -19.22
CA PRO A 71 -1.28 10.90 -18.09
C PRO A 71 -2.76 11.30 -18.14
N LYS A 72 -3.30 11.60 -19.32
CA LYS A 72 -4.73 11.97 -19.48
C LYS A 72 -5.68 10.86 -19.08
N ARG A 73 -5.37 9.61 -19.44
CA ARG A 73 -6.20 8.43 -19.10
C ARG A 73 -6.10 8.12 -17.62
N THR A 74 -4.89 8.17 -17.07
CA THR A 74 -4.65 7.94 -15.63
C THR A 74 -5.37 8.99 -14.79
N TRP A 75 -5.30 10.26 -15.18
CA TRP A 75 -6.02 11.33 -14.50
C TRP A 75 -7.54 11.11 -14.53
N ALA A 76 -8.10 10.78 -15.69
CA ALA A 76 -9.54 10.50 -15.82
C ALA A 76 -9.95 9.28 -14.98
N LEU A 77 -9.13 8.23 -14.92
CA LEU A 77 -9.37 7.06 -14.08
C LEU A 77 -9.41 7.44 -12.60
N LEU A 78 -8.37 8.11 -12.10
CA LEU A 78 -8.23 8.44 -10.67
C LEU A 78 -9.29 9.43 -10.16
N HIS A 79 -9.87 10.25 -11.04
CA HIS A 79 -10.96 11.18 -10.69
C HIS A 79 -12.35 10.59 -10.93
N SER A 80 -12.45 9.40 -11.52
CA SER A 80 -13.74 8.70 -11.64
C SER A 80 -14.12 8.03 -10.33
N SER A 81 -15.42 7.98 -10.02
CA SER A 81 -15.93 7.30 -8.82
C SER A 81 -15.51 5.83 -8.76
N VAL A 82 -15.45 5.15 -9.91
CA VAL A 82 -14.99 3.76 -9.97
C VAL A 82 -13.49 3.65 -9.76
N GLY A 83 -12.71 4.54 -10.39
CA GLY A 83 -11.25 4.52 -10.35
C GLY A 83 -10.68 4.69 -8.94
N GLN A 84 -11.35 5.43 -8.07
CA GLN A 84 -10.96 5.60 -6.67
C GLN A 84 -10.97 4.28 -5.88
N PHE A 85 -11.85 3.33 -6.26
CA PHE A 85 -11.94 2.03 -5.59
C PHE A 85 -11.07 0.95 -6.24
N VAL A 86 -10.64 1.12 -7.50
CA VAL A 86 -9.85 0.10 -8.22
C VAL A 86 -8.53 -0.21 -7.50
N GLY A 87 -7.81 0.81 -7.05
CA GLY A 87 -6.55 0.63 -6.33
C GLY A 87 -6.71 -0.15 -5.02
N PRO A 88 -7.56 0.34 -4.08
CA PRO A 88 -7.84 -0.38 -2.84
C PRO A 88 -8.38 -1.78 -3.05
N CYS A 89 -9.35 -1.98 -3.94
CA CYS A 89 -9.91 -3.30 -4.24
C CYS A 89 -8.87 -4.27 -4.81
N ALA A 90 -8.03 -3.83 -5.74
CA ALA A 90 -6.96 -4.67 -6.29
C ALA A 90 -5.96 -5.05 -5.20
N ALA A 91 -5.58 -4.12 -4.33
CA ALA A 91 -4.70 -4.36 -3.20
C ALA A 91 -5.30 -5.37 -2.21
N ALA A 92 -6.57 -5.20 -1.84
CA ALA A 92 -7.28 -6.09 -0.93
C ALA A 92 -7.41 -7.52 -1.49
N VAL A 93 -7.82 -7.65 -2.76
CA VAL A 93 -7.93 -8.97 -3.43
C VAL A 93 -6.54 -9.61 -3.55
N GLY A 94 -5.52 -8.84 -3.92
CA GLY A 94 -4.14 -9.33 -3.99
C GLY A 94 -3.65 -9.84 -2.65
N SER A 95 -3.93 -9.13 -1.56
CA SER A 95 -3.59 -9.55 -0.19
C SER A 95 -4.37 -10.80 0.23
N ALA A 96 -5.65 -10.89 -0.11
CA ALA A 96 -6.46 -12.08 0.18
C ALA A 96 -5.94 -13.33 -0.54
N LEU A 97 -5.45 -13.19 -1.77
CA LEU A 97 -4.88 -14.31 -2.52
C LEU A 97 -3.60 -14.88 -1.90
N ILE A 98 -2.87 -14.12 -1.08
CA ILE A 98 -1.68 -14.61 -0.37
C ILE A 98 -2.00 -15.85 0.48
N LEU A 99 -3.20 -15.92 1.07
CA LEU A 99 -3.64 -17.11 1.84
C LEU A 99 -3.63 -18.39 1.03
N PHE A 100 -4.05 -18.30 -0.22
CA PHE A 100 -4.20 -19.47 -1.07
C PHE A 100 -2.85 -19.95 -1.63
N VAL A 101 -1.78 -19.15 -1.50
CA VAL A 101 -0.42 -19.55 -1.90
C VAL A 101 0.04 -20.77 -1.10
N SER A 102 -0.27 -20.81 0.20
CA SER A 102 0.18 -21.91 1.09
C SER A 102 -0.76 -23.12 1.12
N GLN A 103 -2.01 -22.96 0.69
CA GLN A 103 -3.05 -23.99 0.81
C GLN A 103 -3.55 -24.52 -0.55
N GLY A 104 -3.19 -23.87 -1.65
CA GLY A 104 -3.76 -24.16 -2.97
C GLY A 104 -3.01 -25.22 -3.77
N ALA A 105 -3.73 -25.86 -4.71
CA ALA A 105 -3.16 -26.81 -5.68
C ALA A 105 -2.19 -26.15 -6.68
N HIS A 106 -2.24 -24.80 -6.82
CA HIS A 106 -1.41 -24.05 -7.78
C HIS A 106 -0.75 -22.83 -7.11
N PRO A 107 0.23 -23.03 -6.20
CA PRO A 107 0.83 -21.95 -5.41
C PRO A 107 1.47 -20.86 -6.27
N LEU A 108 2.12 -21.22 -7.39
CA LEU A 108 2.76 -20.26 -8.29
C LEU A 108 1.75 -19.34 -9.00
N LEU A 109 0.58 -19.86 -9.36
CA LEU A 109 -0.48 -19.05 -9.98
C LEU A 109 -1.02 -18.02 -9.00
N PHE A 110 -1.33 -18.43 -7.76
CA PHE A 110 -1.80 -17.54 -6.71
C PHE A 110 -0.75 -16.51 -6.32
N LEU A 111 0.53 -16.90 -6.26
CA LEU A 111 1.64 -16.01 -6.02
C LEU A 111 1.76 -14.93 -7.12
N ALA A 112 1.71 -15.34 -8.39
CA ALA A 112 1.77 -14.41 -9.51
C ALA A 112 0.57 -13.44 -9.52
N ALA A 113 -0.65 -13.96 -9.35
CA ALA A 113 -1.86 -13.15 -9.30
C ALA A 113 -1.84 -12.16 -8.12
N SER A 114 -1.44 -12.61 -6.93
CA SER A 114 -1.27 -11.76 -5.76
C SER A 114 -0.23 -10.66 -6.00
N SER A 115 0.94 -11.00 -6.57
CA SER A 115 2.01 -10.04 -6.88
C SER A 115 1.53 -8.95 -7.85
N VAL A 116 0.82 -9.36 -8.90
CA VAL A 116 0.30 -8.42 -9.91
C VAL A 116 -0.76 -7.50 -9.29
N LEU A 117 -1.70 -8.05 -8.55
CA LEU A 117 -2.79 -7.26 -7.96
C LEU A 117 -2.31 -6.33 -6.86
N THR A 118 -1.42 -6.79 -5.97
CA THR A 118 -0.86 -5.93 -4.92
C THR A 118 0.03 -4.83 -5.51
N GLY A 119 0.86 -5.15 -6.50
CA GLY A 119 1.72 -4.16 -7.17
C GLY A 119 0.92 -3.12 -7.94
N PHE A 120 -0.10 -3.55 -8.70
CA PHE A 120 -1.00 -2.67 -9.43
C PHE A 120 -1.80 -1.77 -8.48
N GLY A 121 -2.44 -2.37 -7.46
CA GLY A 121 -3.19 -1.63 -6.44
C GLY A 121 -2.33 -0.61 -5.71
N SER A 122 -1.12 -1.00 -5.28
CA SER A 122 -0.15 -0.10 -4.65
C SER A 122 0.26 1.05 -5.56
N GLY A 123 0.45 0.79 -6.86
CA GLY A 123 0.78 1.82 -7.84
C GLY A 123 -0.32 2.87 -7.99
N LEU A 124 -1.58 2.45 -8.09
CA LEU A 124 -2.73 3.36 -8.15
C LEU A 124 -2.91 4.15 -6.84
N LEU A 125 -2.74 3.49 -5.69
CA LEU A 125 -2.80 4.16 -4.38
C LEU A 125 -1.70 5.22 -4.25
N LEU A 126 -0.47 4.92 -4.66
CA LEU A 126 0.62 5.90 -4.66
C LEU A 126 0.33 7.10 -5.55
N LEU A 127 -0.26 6.89 -6.73
CA LEU A 127 -0.66 7.98 -7.63
C LEU A 127 -1.76 8.84 -6.99
N SER A 128 -2.77 8.22 -6.38
CA SER A 128 -3.84 8.93 -5.67
C SER A 128 -3.30 9.79 -4.53
N TRP A 129 -2.38 9.25 -3.73
CA TRP A 129 -1.71 10.01 -2.67
C TRP A 129 -0.81 11.11 -3.23
N GLY A 130 -0.07 10.82 -4.32
CA GLY A 130 0.74 11.83 -5.02
C GLY A 130 -0.08 13.04 -5.47
N ILE A 131 -1.27 12.82 -6.04
CA ILE A 131 -2.20 13.90 -6.41
C ILE A 131 -2.64 14.66 -5.17
N SER A 132 -3.08 13.97 -4.11
CA SER A 132 -3.54 14.61 -2.88
C SER A 132 -2.48 15.47 -2.19
N PHE A 133 -1.21 15.08 -2.29
CA PHE A 133 -0.09 15.86 -1.75
C PHE A 133 0.38 16.96 -2.70
N SER A 134 0.18 16.83 -4.02
CA SER A 134 0.58 17.86 -5.00
C SER A 134 -0.22 19.17 -4.87
N GLU A 135 -1.38 19.12 -4.24
CA GLU A 135 -2.22 20.30 -3.96
C GLU A 135 -1.74 21.14 -2.77
N LEU A 136 -0.72 20.66 -2.04
CA LEU A 136 -0.20 21.31 -0.84
C LEU A 136 1.06 22.11 -1.14
N SER A 137 1.39 23.05 -0.24
CA SER A 137 2.68 23.70 -0.24
C SER A 137 3.80 22.68 0.07
N LEU A 138 5.01 22.90 -0.46
CA LEU A 138 6.14 21.99 -0.27
C LEU A 138 6.40 21.67 1.22
N ASN A 139 6.39 22.69 2.08
CA ASN A 139 6.64 22.51 3.52
C ASN A 139 5.57 21.63 4.16
N ARG A 140 4.31 21.82 3.80
CA ARG A 140 3.19 21.03 4.32
C ARG A 140 3.25 19.59 3.80
N THR A 141 3.56 19.40 2.52
CA THR A 141 3.74 18.06 1.93
C THR A 141 4.83 17.28 2.68
N VAL A 142 5.99 17.90 2.89
CA VAL A 142 7.10 17.24 3.60
C VAL A 142 6.70 16.90 5.03
N LEU A 143 6.10 17.84 5.76
CA LEU A 143 5.70 17.61 7.14
C LEU A 143 4.65 16.49 7.27
N GLU A 144 3.55 16.58 6.50
CA GLU A 144 2.47 15.59 6.55
C GLU A 144 2.97 14.19 6.12
N SER A 145 3.82 14.12 5.08
CA SER A 145 4.41 12.86 4.64
C SER A 145 5.33 12.26 5.70
N CYS A 146 6.20 13.05 6.33
CA CYS A 146 7.08 12.57 7.40
C CYS A 146 6.27 12.02 8.58
N ILE A 147 5.26 12.76 9.05
CA ILE A 147 4.40 12.31 10.15
C ILE A 147 3.69 11.00 9.76
N ALA A 148 3.15 10.92 8.54
CA ALA A 148 2.47 9.72 8.06
C ALA A 148 3.41 8.51 7.95
N PHE A 149 4.67 8.69 7.53
CA PHE A 149 5.66 7.62 7.51
C PHE A 149 5.97 7.10 8.91
N PHE A 150 6.24 7.99 9.88
CA PHE A 150 6.49 7.59 11.27
C PHE A 150 5.29 6.87 11.87
N LEU A 151 4.08 7.39 11.63
CA LEU A 151 2.84 6.77 12.11
C LEU A 151 2.61 5.41 11.44
N GLY A 152 2.92 5.27 10.14
CA GLY A 152 2.83 4.00 9.41
C GLY A 152 3.77 2.93 9.98
N VAL A 153 5.01 3.31 10.30
CA VAL A 153 5.96 2.40 10.97
C VAL A 153 5.48 2.02 12.37
N ALA A 154 4.95 2.97 13.14
CA ALA A 154 4.40 2.70 14.48
C ALA A 154 3.19 1.75 14.42
N LEU A 155 2.28 1.97 13.46
CA LEU A 155 1.14 1.07 13.22
C LEU A 155 1.60 -0.32 12.80
N TYR A 156 2.58 -0.42 11.89
CA TYR A 156 3.17 -1.71 11.52
C TYR A 156 3.77 -2.44 12.72
N ALA A 157 4.56 -1.74 13.55
CA ALA A 157 5.15 -2.32 14.75
C ALA A 157 4.08 -2.82 15.73
N LEU A 158 3.00 -2.05 15.91
CA LEU A 158 1.86 -2.44 16.75
C LEU A 158 1.15 -3.69 16.19
N ILE A 159 0.89 -3.72 14.88
CA ILE A 159 0.22 -4.85 14.23
C ILE A 159 1.10 -6.10 14.27
N SER A 160 2.42 -5.96 14.09
CA SER A 160 3.35 -7.09 14.06
C SER A 160 3.44 -7.86 15.37
N VAL A 161 3.08 -7.26 16.50
CA VAL A 161 3.04 -7.92 17.81
C VAL A 161 1.66 -8.51 18.15
N THR A 162 0.66 -8.32 17.27
CA THR A 162 -0.68 -8.88 17.45
C THR A 162 -0.77 -10.33 16.97
N SER A 163 -1.93 -10.95 17.16
CA SER A 163 -2.15 -12.32 16.69
C SER A 163 -2.09 -12.41 15.15
N PRO A 164 -1.65 -13.56 14.58
CA PRO A 164 -1.60 -13.75 13.12
C PRO A 164 -2.94 -13.49 12.42
N LEU A 165 -4.05 -13.84 13.06
CA LEU A 165 -5.39 -13.58 12.54
C LEU A 165 -5.66 -12.09 12.36
N PHE A 166 -5.26 -11.26 13.33
CA PHE A 166 -5.44 -9.80 13.24
C PHE A 166 -4.56 -9.18 12.16
N GLN A 167 -3.29 -9.61 12.06
CA GLN A 167 -2.38 -9.17 11.01
C GLN A 167 -2.96 -9.47 9.63
N TYR A 168 -3.57 -10.63 9.51
CA TYR A 168 -4.22 -11.09 8.30
C TYR A 168 -5.46 -10.26 7.94
N LEU A 169 -6.36 -10.06 8.90
CA LEU A 169 -7.54 -9.21 8.71
C LEU A 169 -7.14 -7.80 8.28
N PHE A 170 -6.09 -7.25 8.89
CA PHE A 170 -5.57 -5.93 8.51
C PHE A 170 -5.01 -5.89 7.08
N ALA A 171 -4.39 -6.99 6.61
CA ALA A 171 -3.85 -7.05 5.25
C ALA A 171 -4.96 -7.11 4.17
N VAL A 172 -6.16 -7.57 4.53
CA VAL A 172 -7.31 -7.71 3.60
C VAL A 172 -8.28 -6.52 3.69
N ALA A 173 -8.34 -5.83 4.84
CA ALA A 173 -9.23 -4.67 5.05
C ALA A 173 -8.76 -3.43 4.32
#